data_24fcbbafe20ec2f6f75e16e47b65f146
#
_entry.id   24fcbbafe20ec2f6f75e16e47b65f146
#
_cell.length_a   1.000
_cell.length_b   1.000
_cell.length_c   1.000
_cell.angle_alpha   90.00
_cell.angle_beta   90.00
_cell.angle_gamma   90.00
#
_symmetry.space_group_name_H-M   'P 1'
#
loop_
_entity.id
_entity.type
_entity.pdbx_description
1 polymer ?
#
loop_
_entity_poly.entity_id
_entity_poly.type
_entity_poly.pdbx_seq_one_letter_code
_entity_poly.pdbx_strand_id
1 'polypeptide(L)'
;RRLTEAARADYLASEEGQRALMLSLLRQVADSYLQLLQLDEQLAIVQKSVESYSECLRLFDEQLEGQVGDKLQVSSAKAALASSQAQIPAIEAQIANLENAVSALAGRAPGHIRRSGSLRDISYNIKVPAGIPAYILSRRPDVRQSEYQLRAANADVGAAIADYFPTISLTAAGGIASSDLRHV
;
A
#
# COMPACT_ATOMS: atom_id res chain seq x y z
N ARG A 1 -13.23 -4.50 37.98
CA ARG A 1 -12.31 -5.56 37.50
C ARG A 1 -12.63 -5.95 36.04
N ARG A 2 -13.90 -6.28 35.72
CA ARG A 2 -14.31 -6.66 34.36
C ARG A 2 -14.16 -5.52 33.36
N LEU A 3 -14.53 -4.30 33.71
CA LEU A 3 -14.31 -3.10 32.85
C LEU A 3 -12.81 -2.83 32.59
N THR A 4 -11.95 -3.09 33.59
CA THR A 4 -10.49 -2.97 33.37
C THR A 4 -9.96 -4.04 32.42
N GLU A 5 -10.53 -5.24 32.47
CA GLU A 5 -10.22 -6.35 31.58
C GLU A 5 -10.66 -6.02 30.12
N ALA A 6 -11.88 -5.47 29.96
CA ALA A 6 -12.38 -4.99 28.67
C ALA A 6 -11.47 -3.90 28.08
N ALA A 7 -11.18 -2.84 28.84
CA ALA A 7 -10.31 -1.75 28.41
C ALA A 7 -8.90 -2.22 28.04
N ARG A 8 -8.35 -3.22 28.75
CA ARG A 8 -7.06 -3.81 28.42
C ARG A 8 -7.11 -4.61 27.12
N ALA A 9 -8.19 -5.34 26.88
CA ALA A 9 -8.38 -6.08 25.63
C ALA A 9 -8.55 -5.11 24.44
N ASP A 10 -9.29 -4.02 24.59
CA ASP A 10 -9.43 -2.98 23.57
C ASP A 10 -8.08 -2.31 23.23
N TYR A 11 -7.27 -2.04 24.25
CA TYR A 11 -5.92 -1.53 24.04
C TYR A 11 -5.07 -2.50 23.19
N LEU A 12 -5.09 -3.79 23.51
CA LEU A 12 -4.37 -4.81 22.75
C LEU A 12 -4.94 -4.97 21.33
N ALA A 13 -6.25 -4.84 21.16
CA ALA A 13 -6.89 -4.83 19.84
C ALA A 13 -6.40 -3.63 19.00
N SER A 14 -6.27 -2.45 19.60
CA SER A 14 -5.75 -1.25 18.94
C SER A 14 -4.28 -1.42 18.53
N GLU A 15 -3.45 -2.04 19.37
CA GLU A 15 -2.04 -2.34 19.03
C GLU A 15 -1.93 -3.30 17.84
N GLU A 16 -2.74 -4.34 17.77
CA GLU A 16 -2.78 -5.26 16.63
C GLU A 16 -3.37 -4.58 15.37
N GLY A 17 -4.33 -3.68 15.54
CA GLY A 17 -4.84 -2.84 14.46
C GLY A 17 -3.76 -1.95 13.85
N GLN A 18 -2.89 -1.37 14.66
CA GLN A 18 -1.72 -0.62 14.19
C GLN A 18 -0.77 -1.52 13.37
N ARG A 19 -0.50 -2.74 13.83
CA ARG A 19 0.34 -3.71 13.10
C ARG A 19 -0.30 -4.12 11.76
N ALA A 20 -1.62 -4.34 11.73
CA ALA A 20 -2.35 -4.64 10.51
C ALA A 20 -2.26 -3.50 9.48
N LEU A 21 -2.43 -2.26 9.94
CA LEU A 21 -2.28 -1.07 9.11
C LEU A 21 -0.85 -0.95 8.56
N MET A 22 0.16 -1.15 9.38
CA MET A 22 1.57 -1.13 8.96
C MET A 22 1.85 -2.16 7.85
N LEU A 23 1.36 -3.39 7.99
CA LEU A 23 1.49 -4.42 6.95
C LEU A 23 0.76 -4.03 5.66
N SER A 24 -0.41 -3.42 5.76
CA SER A 24 -1.15 -2.89 4.60
C SER A 24 -0.37 -1.81 3.87
N LEU A 25 0.21 -0.86 4.60
CA LEU A 25 1.04 0.20 4.02
C LEU A 25 2.30 -0.36 3.34
N LEU A 26 2.99 -1.30 4.00
CA LEU A 26 4.16 -1.98 3.41
C LEU A 26 3.80 -2.69 2.11
N ARG A 27 2.66 -3.39 2.08
CA ARG A 27 2.16 -4.03 0.86
C ARG A 27 1.88 -3.00 -0.23
N GLN A 28 1.19 -1.89 0.08
CA GLN A 28 0.90 -0.85 -0.90
C GLN A 28 2.17 -0.21 -1.48
N VAL A 29 3.17 0.04 -0.64
CA VAL A 29 4.47 0.56 -1.11
C VAL A 29 5.15 -0.44 -2.04
N ALA A 30 5.16 -1.73 -1.67
CA ALA A 30 5.76 -2.78 -2.50
C ALA A 30 5.03 -2.93 -3.85
N ASP A 31 3.70 -2.98 -3.83
CA ASP A 31 2.88 -3.06 -5.04
C ASP A 31 3.11 -1.85 -5.95
N SER A 32 3.12 -0.64 -5.39
CA SER A 32 3.36 0.59 -6.15
C SER A 32 4.78 0.63 -6.73
N TYR A 33 5.78 0.16 -5.99
CA TYR A 33 7.16 0.09 -6.48
C TYR A 33 7.31 -0.92 -7.63
N LEU A 34 6.66 -2.08 -7.54
CA LEU A 34 6.67 -3.06 -8.64
C LEU A 34 5.95 -2.53 -9.88
N GLN A 35 4.83 -1.82 -9.71
CA GLN A 35 4.15 -1.14 -10.81
C GLN A 35 5.03 -0.07 -11.45
N LEU A 36 5.83 0.64 -10.65
CA LEU A 36 6.77 1.63 -11.16
C LEU A 36 7.84 0.99 -12.04
N LEU A 37 8.43 -0.13 -11.61
CA LEU A 37 9.38 -0.90 -12.43
C LEU A 37 8.73 -1.44 -13.71
N GLN A 38 7.45 -1.85 -13.64
CA GLN A 38 6.69 -2.29 -14.81
C GLN A 38 6.51 -1.16 -15.82
N LEU A 39 6.17 0.06 -15.38
CA LEU A 39 6.00 1.22 -16.26
C LEU A 39 7.33 1.65 -16.88
N ASP A 40 8.44 1.59 -16.14
CA ASP A 40 9.78 1.87 -16.68
C ASP A 40 10.14 0.88 -17.82
N GLU A 41 9.85 -0.42 -17.62
CA GLU A 41 10.07 -1.45 -18.66
C GLU A 41 9.13 -1.24 -19.87
N GLN A 42 7.87 -0.88 -19.61
CA GLN A 42 6.91 -0.55 -20.66
C GLN A 42 7.36 0.65 -21.48
N LEU A 43 7.86 1.71 -20.82
CA LEU A 43 8.42 2.88 -21.50
C LEU A 43 9.59 2.51 -22.42
N ALA A 44 10.51 1.68 -21.92
CA ALA A 44 11.65 1.20 -22.71
C ALA A 44 11.21 0.38 -23.93
N ILE A 45 10.17 -0.45 -23.80
CA ILE A 45 9.62 -1.23 -24.92
C ILE A 45 8.98 -0.31 -25.94
N VAL A 46 8.19 0.67 -25.52
CA VAL A 46 7.55 1.63 -26.44
C VAL A 46 8.58 2.49 -27.16
N GLN A 47 9.62 2.97 -26.47
CA GLN A 47 10.73 3.71 -27.10
C GLN A 47 11.41 2.88 -28.18
N LYS A 48 11.67 1.59 -27.90
CA LYS A 48 12.24 0.66 -28.87
C LYS A 48 11.33 0.40 -30.07
N SER A 49 10.00 0.38 -29.82
CA SER A 49 9.01 0.29 -30.89
C SER A 49 9.00 1.52 -31.78
N VAL A 50 9.15 2.72 -31.19
CA VAL A 50 9.27 3.99 -31.92
C VAL A 50 10.51 3.97 -32.83
N GLU A 51 11.66 3.52 -32.33
CA GLU A 51 12.88 3.35 -33.15
C GLU A 51 12.63 2.41 -34.32
N SER A 52 12.01 1.24 -34.07
CA SER A 52 11.71 0.25 -35.10
C SER A 52 10.72 0.77 -36.15
N TYR A 53 9.67 1.49 -35.75
CA TYR A 53 8.72 2.09 -36.68
C TYR A 53 9.30 3.25 -37.44
N SER A 54 10.22 4.03 -36.86
CA SER A 54 10.91 5.11 -37.56
C SER A 54 11.82 4.57 -38.67
N GLU A 55 12.52 3.47 -38.39
CA GLU A 55 13.36 2.80 -39.40
C GLU A 55 12.51 2.15 -40.50
N CYS A 56 11.39 1.51 -40.14
CA CYS A 56 10.45 0.98 -41.13
C CYS A 56 9.88 2.07 -42.05
N LEU A 57 9.52 3.22 -41.46
CA LEU A 57 9.06 4.37 -42.23
C LEU A 57 10.12 4.87 -43.19
N ARG A 58 11.38 5.01 -42.73
CA ARG A 58 12.50 5.43 -43.58
C ARG A 58 12.66 4.51 -44.78
N LEU A 59 12.60 3.19 -44.58
CA LEU A 59 12.72 2.21 -45.68
C LEU A 59 11.56 2.32 -46.67
N PHE A 60 10.32 2.52 -46.18
CA PHE A 60 9.17 2.68 -47.08
C PHE A 60 9.20 4.01 -47.86
N ASP A 61 9.69 5.10 -47.24
CA ASP A 61 9.89 6.38 -47.94
C ASP A 61 10.94 6.22 -49.04
N GLU A 62 12.09 5.56 -48.80
CA GLU A 62 13.12 5.27 -49.80
C GLU A 62 12.59 4.40 -50.96
N GLN A 63 11.79 3.38 -50.66
CA GLN A 63 11.14 2.55 -51.67
C GLN A 63 10.15 3.35 -52.55
N LEU A 64 9.42 4.29 -51.95
CA LEU A 64 8.49 5.15 -52.65
C LEU A 64 9.24 6.13 -53.59
N GLU A 65 10.35 6.72 -53.11
CA GLU A 65 11.22 7.57 -53.94
C GLU A 65 11.83 6.79 -55.12
N GLY A 66 12.21 5.53 -54.88
CA GLY A 66 12.67 4.61 -55.92
C GLY A 66 11.58 4.07 -56.88
N GLN A 67 10.34 4.54 -56.75
CA GLN A 67 9.14 4.13 -57.53
C GLN A 67 8.81 2.64 -57.43
N VAL A 68 9.24 1.95 -56.37
CA VAL A 68 8.96 0.53 -56.09
C VAL A 68 8.02 0.37 -54.91
N GLY A 69 7.72 1.45 -54.16
CA GLY A 69 6.89 1.45 -52.94
C GLY A 69 5.46 1.94 -53.19
N ASP A 70 4.60 1.70 -52.18
CA ASP A 70 3.20 2.12 -52.15
C ASP A 70 2.98 3.22 -51.09
N LYS A 71 2.26 4.29 -51.47
CA LYS A 71 1.86 5.39 -50.59
C LYS A 71 1.02 4.89 -49.39
N LEU A 72 0.28 3.80 -49.55
CA LEU A 72 -0.49 3.18 -48.47
C LEU A 72 0.43 2.64 -47.36
N GLN A 73 1.53 1.98 -47.74
CA GLN A 73 2.53 1.46 -46.80
C GLN A 73 3.18 2.59 -46.01
N VAL A 74 3.57 3.66 -46.64
CA VAL A 74 4.13 4.86 -45.99
C VAL A 74 3.13 5.47 -45.01
N SER A 75 1.87 5.63 -45.44
CA SER A 75 0.83 6.22 -44.60
C SER A 75 0.54 5.33 -43.37
N SER A 76 0.53 4.02 -43.55
CA SER A 76 0.34 3.03 -42.46
C SER A 76 1.53 3.05 -41.49
N ALA A 77 2.75 3.12 -41.96
CA ALA A 77 3.94 3.23 -41.14
C ALA A 77 3.98 4.56 -40.35
N LYS A 78 3.60 5.68 -40.97
CA LYS A 78 3.42 6.98 -40.27
C LYS A 78 2.39 6.92 -39.18
N ALA A 79 1.25 6.27 -39.42
CA ALA A 79 0.20 6.10 -38.41
C ALA A 79 0.67 5.23 -37.24
N ALA A 80 1.39 4.12 -37.51
CA ALA A 80 1.96 3.26 -36.49
C ALA A 80 2.99 3.98 -35.62
N LEU A 81 3.91 4.75 -36.27
CA LEU A 81 4.89 5.56 -35.56
C LEU A 81 4.22 6.61 -34.67
N ALA A 82 3.27 7.37 -35.19
CA ALA A 82 2.55 8.40 -34.45
C ALA A 82 1.78 7.79 -33.25
N SER A 83 1.14 6.64 -33.45
CA SER A 83 0.44 5.91 -32.39
C SER A 83 1.39 5.48 -31.27
N SER A 84 2.59 4.96 -31.61
CA SER A 84 3.58 4.57 -30.60
C SER A 84 4.17 5.79 -29.89
N GLN A 85 4.46 6.88 -30.61
CA GLN A 85 4.94 8.12 -30.00
C GLN A 85 3.95 8.72 -29.02
N ALA A 86 2.64 8.65 -29.32
CA ALA A 86 1.58 9.16 -28.44
C ALA A 86 1.45 8.39 -27.12
N GLN A 87 1.98 7.16 -27.03
CA GLN A 87 1.95 6.38 -25.80
C GLN A 87 3.00 6.86 -24.77
N ILE A 88 4.13 7.42 -25.23
CA ILE A 88 5.23 7.84 -24.35
C ILE A 88 4.78 8.83 -23.28
N PRO A 89 4.17 9.99 -23.62
CA PRO A 89 3.78 10.96 -22.61
C PRO A 89 2.70 10.43 -21.65
N ALA A 90 1.87 9.50 -22.11
CA ALA A 90 0.87 8.86 -21.26
C ALA A 90 1.52 7.97 -20.18
N ILE A 91 2.56 7.19 -20.56
CA ILE A 91 3.32 6.36 -19.63
C ILE A 91 4.14 7.23 -18.68
N GLU A 92 4.78 8.27 -19.16
CA GLU A 92 5.55 9.22 -18.33
C GLU A 92 4.66 9.90 -17.28
N ALA A 93 3.44 10.29 -17.64
CA ALA A 93 2.48 10.84 -16.70
C ALA A 93 2.06 9.81 -15.64
N GLN A 94 1.90 8.53 -16.01
CA GLN A 94 1.60 7.46 -15.04
C GLN A 94 2.78 7.23 -14.09
N ILE A 95 4.02 7.25 -14.58
CA ILE A 95 5.23 7.15 -13.76
C ILE A 95 5.27 8.28 -12.74
N ALA A 96 5.08 9.53 -13.17
CA ALA A 96 5.09 10.70 -12.28
C ALA A 96 4.00 10.62 -11.21
N ASN A 97 2.80 10.22 -11.58
CA ASN A 97 1.70 10.03 -10.63
C ASN A 97 1.99 8.94 -9.60
N LEU A 98 2.59 7.83 -10.04
CA LEU A 98 2.93 6.72 -9.16
C LEU A 98 4.11 7.06 -8.23
N GLU A 99 5.11 7.82 -8.70
CA GLU A 99 6.19 8.35 -7.86
C GLU A 99 5.65 9.26 -6.75
N ASN A 100 4.70 10.12 -7.09
CA ASN A 100 4.03 10.98 -6.12
C ASN A 100 3.22 10.16 -5.09
N ALA A 101 2.52 9.12 -5.54
CA ALA A 101 1.77 8.22 -4.66
C ALA A 101 2.71 7.47 -3.69
N VAL A 102 3.83 6.93 -4.17
CA VAL A 102 4.84 6.28 -3.31
C VAL A 102 5.46 7.27 -2.34
N SER A 103 5.74 8.50 -2.78
CA SER A 103 6.27 9.55 -1.91
C SER A 103 5.28 9.89 -0.78
N ALA A 104 3.98 10.01 -1.11
CA ALA A 104 2.92 10.25 -0.14
C ALA A 104 2.79 9.10 0.87
N LEU A 105 2.83 7.83 0.42
CA LEU A 105 2.80 6.66 1.30
C LEU A 105 4.02 6.62 2.24
N ALA A 106 5.17 7.12 1.79
CA ALA A 106 6.39 7.22 2.59
C ALA A 106 6.42 8.46 3.49
N GLY A 107 5.38 9.32 3.49
CA GLY A 107 5.33 10.58 4.24
C GLY A 107 6.37 11.61 3.78
N ARG A 108 6.76 11.58 2.50
CA ARG A 108 7.78 12.45 1.91
C ARG A 108 7.15 13.43 0.92
N ALA A 109 7.82 14.54 0.68
CA ALA A 109 7.44 15.45 -0.39
C ALA A 109 7.48 14.73 -1.76
N PRO A 110 6.55 15.04 -2.68
CA PRO A 110 6.55 14.48 -4.03
C PRO A 110 7.91 14.64 -4.72
N GLY A 111 8.37 13.58 -5.38
CA GLY A 111 9.65 13.59 -6.04
C GLY A 111 10.04 12.26 -6.64
N HIS A 112 11.13 12.27 -7.38
CA HIS A 112 11.66 11.10 -8.06
C HIS A 112 12.04 9.97 -7.07
N ILE A 113 11.62 8.75 -7.39
CA ILE A 113 11.93 7.54 -6.64
C ILE A 113 13.09 6.81 -7.34
N ARG A 114 14.20 6.60 -6.62
CA ARG A 114 15.35 5.85 -7.16
C ARG A 114 14.98 4.39 -7.40
N ARG A 115 15.30 3.87 -8.59
CA ARG A 115 15.20 2.45 -8.92
C ARG A 115 16.48 1.75 -8.51
N SER A 116 16.35 0.62 -7.82
CA SER A 116 17.51 -0.20 -7.39
C SER A 116 17.82 -1.34 -8.34
N GLY A 117 16.98 -1.56 -9.37
CA GLY A 117 17.13 -2.62 -10.37
C GLY A 117 15.98 -2.62 -11.35
N SER A 118 15.98 -3.54 -12.31
CA SER A 118 14.89 -3.74 -13.26
C SER A 118 13.90 -4.80 -12.77
N LEU A 119 12.72 -4.83 -13.36
CA LEU A 119 11.73 -5.88 -13.08
C LEU A 119 12.28 -7.28 -13.39
N ARG A 120 13.20 -7.39 -14.35
CA ARG A 120 13.83 -8.66 -14.77
C ARG A 120 14.79 -9.22 -13.74
N ASP A 121 15.34 -8.38 -12.87
CA ASP A 121 16.30 -8.78 -11.84
C ASP A 121 15.61 -9.40 -10.62
N ILE A 122 14.28 -9.28 -10.54
CA ILE A 122 13.49 -9.82 -9.42
C ILE A 122 13.35 -11.34 -9.58
N SER A 123 13.94 -12.08 -8.66
CA SER A 123 13.81 -13.53 -8.64
C SER A 123 12.42 -13.95 -8.17
N TYR A 124 11.67 -14.62 -9.05
CA TYR A 124 10.32 -15.16 -8.75
C TYR A 124 10.35 -16.57 -8.13
N ASN A 125 11.53 -17.09 -7.79
CA ASN A 125 11.66 -18.46 -7.30
C ASN A 125 11.31 -18.59 -5.81
N ILE A 126 10.17 -18.03 -5.42
CA ILE A 126 9.62 -18.19 -4.07
C ILE A 126 8.90 -19.54 -4.02
N LYS A 127 9.55 -20.56 -3.45
CA LYS A 127 8.89 -21.83 -3.19
C LYS A 127 8.07 -21.72 -1.91
N VAL A 128 6.75 -21.65 -2.07
CA VAL A 128 5.82 -21.73 -0.94
C VAL A 128 5.71 -23.22 -0.57
N PRO A 129 6.12 -23.63 0.64
CA PRO A 129 6.03 -25.03 1.06
C PRO A 129 4.56 -25.46 1.16
N ALA A 130 4.26 -26.68 0.72
CA ALA A 130 2.97 -27.29 0.94
C ALA A 130 2.72 -27.53 2.43
N GLY A 131 1.49 -27.47 2.90
CA GLY A 131 1.13 -27.75 4.29
C GLY A 131 1.50 -26.62 5.26
N ILE A 132 1.27 -25.36 4.88
CA ILE A 132 1.43 -24.21 5.78
C ILE A 132 0.58 -24.47 7.05
N PRO A 133 1.17 -24.52 8.25
CA PRO A 133 0.44 -24.84 9.46
C PRO A 133 -0.58 -23.77 9.84
N ALA A 134 -1.72 -24.16 10.40
CA ALA A 134 -2.78 -23.25 10.81
C ALA A 134 -2.31 -22.20 11.86
N TYR A 135 -1.19 -22.43 12.58
CA TYR A 135 -0.67 -21.47 13.54
C TYR A 135 -0.28 -20.12 12.89
N ILE A 136 -0.08 -20.06 11.55
CA ILE A 136 0.16 -18.80 10.85
C ILE A 136 -1.03 -17.85 10.98
N LEU A 137 -2.26 -18.36 11.07
CA LEU A 137 -3.45 -17.55 11.34
C LEU A 137 -3.33 -16.82 12.66
N SER A 138 -2.81 -17.45 13.71
CA SER A 138 -2.61 -16.82 15.02
C SER A 138 -1.52 -15.73 15.04
N ARG A 139 -0.72 -15.60 13.98
CA ARG A 139 0.26 -14.52 13.82
C ARG A 139 -0.28 -13.33 13.03
N ARG A 140 -1.44 -13.48 12.40
CA ARG A 140 -2.05 -12.40 11.62
C ARG A 140 -2.59 -11.32 12.56
N PRO A 141 -2.18 -10.05 12.38
CA PRO A 141 -2.63 -8.98 13.27
C PRO A 141 -4.13 -8.71 13.19
N ASP A 142 -4.75 -8.85 12.02
CA ASP A 142 -6.19 -8.68 11.82
C ASP A 142 -7.01 -9.74 12.58
N VAL A 143 -6.56 -11.00 12.60
CA VAL A 143 -7.18 -12.07 13.37
C VAL A 143 -7.01 -11.81 14.88
N ARG A 144 -5.80 -11.43 15.30
CA ARG A 144 -5.53 -11.11 16.71
C ARG A 144 -6.31 -9.90 17.19
N GLN A 145 -6.48 -8.88 16.34
CA GLN A 145 -7.33 -7.74 16.64
C GLN A 145 -8.77 -8.18 16.94
N SER A 146 -9.35 -9.01 16.05
CA SER A 146 -10.71 -9.53 16.23
C SER A 146 -10.84 -10.41 17.48
N GLU A 147 -9.82 -11.21 17.82
CA GLU A 147 -9.79 -12.00 19.06
C GLU A 147 -9.80 -11.11 20.31
N TYR A 148 -9.02 -10.03 20.32
CA TYR A 148 -9.01 -9.09 21.44
C TYR A 148 -10.31 -8.31 21.56
N GLN A 149 -10.93 -7.92 20.44
CA GLN A 149 -12.27 -7.31 20.43
C GLN A 149 -13.33 -8.26 21.02
N LEU A 150 -13.27 -9.54 20.65
CA LEU A 150 -14.15 -10.56 21.23
C LEU A 150 -13.94 -10.71 22.74
N ARG A 151 -12.69 -10.67 23.20
CA ARG A 151 -12.36 -10.72 24.64
C ARG A 151 -12.88 -9.50 25.37
N ALA A 152 -12.78 -8.30 24.77
CA ALA A 152 -13.34 -7.07 25.33
C ALA A 152 -14.86 -7.18 25.49
N ALA A 153 -15.57 -7.54 24.42
CA ALA A 153 -17.02 -7.72 24.44
C ALA A 153 -17.46 -8.78 25.45
N ASN A 154 -16.72 -9.88 25.61
CA ASN A 154 -17.01 -10.91 26.61
C ASN A 154 -16.79 -10.40 28.07
N ALA A 155 -15.79 -9.55 28.28
CA ALA A 155 -15.58 -8.90 29.58
C ALA A 155 -16.70 -7.90 29.90
N ASP A 156 -17.23 -7.18 28.90
CA ASP A 156 -18.38 -6.27 29.05
C ASP A 156 -19.67 -7.03 29.44
N VAL A 157 -19.90 -8.21 28.85
CA VAL A 157 -20.98 -9.10 29.33
C VAL A 157 -20.80 -9.43 30.79
N GLY A 158 -19.57 -9.74 31.23
CA GLY A 158 -19.27 -10.00 32.63
C GLY A 158 -19.46 -8.77 33.53
N ALA A 159 -19.28 -7.55 33.02
CA ALA A 159 -19.58 -6.30 33.71
C ALA A 159 -21.11 -6.12 33.88
N ALA A 160 -21.86 -6.31 32.79
CA ALA A 160 -23.33 -6.22 32.80
C ALA A 160 -23.97 -7.24 33.77
N ILE A 161 -23.42 -8.46 33.86
CA ILE A 161 -23.86 -9.45 34.86
C ILE A 161 -23.58 -8.95 36.27
N ALA A 162 -22.45 -8.27 36.53
CA ALA A 162 -22.13 -7.74 37.85
C ALA A 162 -23.12 -6.64 38.31
N ASP A 163 -23.74 -5.91 37.37
CA ASP A 163 -24.74 -4.88 37.70
C ASP A 163 -26.05 -5.43 38.25
N TYR A 164 -26.30 -6.75 38.15
CA TYR A 164 -27.41 -7.41 38.86
C TYR A 164 -27.18 -7.56 40.36
N PHE A 165 -25.96 -7.33 40.85
CA PHE A 165 -25.62 -7.46 42.25
C PHE A 165 -25.49 -6.08 42.92
N PRO A 166 -25.82 -5.95 44.24
CA PRO A 166 -25.64 -4.71 44.97
C PRO A 166 -24.17 -4.24 44.94
N THR A 167 -23.98 -2.95 44.70
CA THR A 167 -22.63 -2.33 44.75
C THR A 167 -22.28 -1.99 46.21
N ILE A 168 -21.09 -2.44 46.64
CA ILE A 168 -20.54 -2.08 47.97
C ILE A 168 -19.37 -1.13 47.66
N SER A 169 -19.54 0.15 48.06
CA SER A 169 -18.48 1.16 47.92
C SER A 169 -17.93 1.53 49.30
N LEU A 170 -16.60 1.62 49.38
CA LEU A 170 -15.91 2.14 50.57
C LEU A 170 -15.29 3.49 50.16
N THR A 171 -15.76 4.56 50.80
CA THR A 171 -15.20 5.91 50.61
C THR A 171 -14.53 6.37 51.88
N ALA A 172 -13.33 6.89 51.79
CA ALA A 172 -12.60 7.56 52.85
C ALA A 172 -12.19 8.94 52.41
N ALA A 173 -12.41 9.96 53.25
CA ALA A 173 -11.94 11.31 53.02
C ALA A 173 -11.04 11.69 54.20
N GLY A 174 -9.83 12.15 53.93
CA GLY A 174 -8.90 12.69 54.92
C GLY A 174 -8.39 14.08 54.46
N GLY A 175 -8.34 15.01 55.38
CA GLY A 175 -7.86 16.35 55.06
C GLY A 175 -7.63 17.16 56.33
N ILE A 176 -6.91 18.26 56.21
CA ILE A 176 -6.74 19.25 57.29
C ILE A 176 -7.82 20.31 57.08
N ALA A 177 -8.69 20.49 58.10
CA ALA A 177 -9.64 21.58 58.13
C ALA A 177 -9.16 22.63 59.09
N SER A 178 -9.10 23.89 58.68
CA SER A 178 -8.81 25.03 59.50
C SER A 178 -9.90 26.08 59.37
N SER A 179 -10.36 26.61 60.50
CA SER A 179 -11.32 27.72 60.54
C SER A 179 -10.64 29.08 60.23
N ASP A 180 -9.29 29.13 60.22
CA ASP A 180 -8.52 30.36 59.95
C ASP A 180 -7.47 30.09 58.86
N LEU A 181 -7.64 30.74 57.71
CA LEU A 181 -6.73 30.64 56.55
C LEU A 181 -5.28 31.14 56.80
N ARG A 182 -5.01 31.73 57.98
CA ARG A 182 -3.70 32.24 58.38
C ARG A 182 -2.74 31.16 58.87
N HIS A 183 -3.23 29.92 59.06
CA HIS A 183 -2.44 28.83 59.66
C HIS A 183 -2.49 27.54 58.80
N VAL A 184 -2.64 27.65 57.47
CA VAL A 184 -2.48 26.54 56.53
C VAL A 184 -1.14 26.61 55.86
#